data_b13400c41891e40306c73da784372724
#
_entry.id   b13400c41891e40306c73da784372724
#
_cell.length_a   1.000
_cell.length_b   1.000
_cell.length_c   1.000
_cell.angle_alpha   90.00
_cell.angle_beta   90.00
_cell.angle_gamma   90.00
#
_symmetry.space_group_name_H-M   'P 1'
#
loop_
_entity.id
_entity.type
_entity.pdbx_description
1 polymer ?
#
loop_
_entity_poly.entity_id
_entity_poly.type
_entity_poly.pdbx_seq_one_letter_code
_entity_poly.pdbx_strand_id
1 'polypeptide(L)'
;MWKAQSFLERHHIHFQPGINEELAATAVWGSQQTTLFPEARYDGVFGMWYGKGPGVDRSMDVFKHANAFGTSRHGGVLAVAGDDHACKSSTLPHQSEHMF
;
A
#
# COMPACT_ATOMS: atom_id res chain seq x y z
N MET A 1 -13.72 2.23 -5.69
CA MET A 1 -13.19 3.52 -5.18
C MET A 1 -13.68 4.72 -5.98
N TRP A 2 -13.69 4.64 -7.31
CA TRP A 2 -14.15 5.77 -8.15
C TRP A 2 -15.57 6.22 -7.85
N LYS A 3 -16.49 5.26 -7.62
CA LYS A 3 -17.90 5.57 -7.35
C LYS A 3 -18.12 6.28 -5.99
N ALA A 4 -17.14 6.22 -5.10
CA ALA A 4 -17.21 6.81 -3.77
C ALA A 4 -16.39 8.09 -3.65
N GLN A 5 -16.03 8.72 -4.76
CA GLN A 5 -15.09 9.84 -4.76
C GLN A 5 -15.54 11.01 -3.88
N SER A 6 -16.82 11.36 -3.91
CA SER A 6 -17.32 12.46 -3.06
C SER A 6 -17.22 12.13 -1.56
N PHE A 7 -17.45 10.86 -1.20
CA PHE A 7 -17.27 10.40 0.17
C PHE A 7 -15.78 10.49 0.58
N LEU A 8 -14.88 10.06 -0.30
CA LEU A 8 -13.44 10.08 -0.04
C LEU A 8 -12.95 11.52 0.17
N GLU A 9 -13.37 12.45 -0.66
CA GLU A 9 -12.98 13.85 -0.55
C GLU A 9 -13.45 14.46 0.77
N ARG A 10 -14.68 14.17 1.20
CA ARG A 10 -15.21 14.68 2.47
C ARG A 10 -14.44 14.16 3.68
N HIS A 11 -13.84 12.98 3.58
CA HIS A 11 -13.09 12.37 4.68
C HIS A 11 -11.58 12.51 4.51
N HIS A 12 -11.13 13.38 3.61
CA HIS A 12 -9.71 13.63 3.34
C HIS A 12 -8.95 12.35 2.97
N ILE A 13 -9.60 11.49 2.21
CA ILE A 13 -9.01 10.26 1.71
C ILE A 13 -8.61 10.46 0.26
N HIS A 14 -7.33 10.31 -0.02
CA HIS A 14 -6.80 10.42 -1.37
C HIS A 14 -6.67 9.02 -1.97
N PHE A 15 -7.43 8.76 -3.05
CA PHE A 15 -7.34 7.53 -3.80
C PHE A 15 -6.45 7.74 -5.02
N GLN A 16 -5.35 7.00 -5.09
CA GLN A 16 -4.39 7.10 -6.16
C GLN A 16 -4.25 5.76 -6.86
N PRO A 17 -4.79 5.61 -8.09
CA PRO A 17 -4.55 4.39 -8.87
C PRO A 17 -3.06 4.28 -9.19
N GLY A 18 -2.46 3.14 -8.89
CA GLY A 18 -1.08 2.88 -9.26
C GLY A 18 -0.98 2.33 -10.68
N ILE A 19 0.16 2.56 -11.32
CA ILE A 19 0.44 1.97 -12.63
C ILE A 19 0.64 0.47 -12.47
N ASN A 20 1.29 0.06 -11.40
CA ASN A 20 1.41 -1.34 -10.99
C ASN A 20 1.53 -1.43 -9.47
N GLU A 21 1.49 -2.66 -8.95
CA GLU A 21 1.47 -2.92 -7.52
C GLU A 21 2.74 -2.44 -6.83
N GLU A 22 3.88 -2.62 -7.47
CA GLU A 22 5.18 -2.26 -6.92
C GLU A 22 5.34 -0.75 -6.78
N LEU A 23 4.94 0.01 -7.80
CA LEU A 23 4.97 1.47 -7.74
C LEU A 23 3.98 2.02 -6.73
N ALA A 24 2.81 1.39 -6.61
CA ALA A 24 1.82 1.77 -5.60
C ALA A 24 2.35 1.53 -4.19
N ALA A 25 3.00 0.39 -3.95
CA ALA A 25 3.61 0.09 -2.65
C ALA A 25 4.73 1.08 -2.32
N THR A 26 5.54 1.44 -3.31
CA THR A 26 6.60 2.43 -3.14
C THR A 26 6.03 3.80 -2.76
N ALA A 27 4.94 4.21 -3.39
CA ALA A 27 4.29 5.48 -3.08
C ALA A 27 3.75 5.48 -1.65
N VAL A 28 3.13 4.40 -1.20
CA VAL A 28 2.62 4.27 0.17
C VAL A 28 3.77 4.30 1.17
N TRP A 29 4.85 3.58 0.89
CA TRP A 29 6.04 3.63 1.74
C TRP A 29 6.60 5.06 1.82
N GLY A 30 6.70 5.74 0.68
CA GLY A 30 7.18 7.12 0.62
C GLY A 30 6.35 8.05 1.49
N SER A 31 5.04 7.83 1.57
CA SER A 31 4.18 8.65 2.42
C SER A 31 4.55 8.58 3.91
N GLN A 32 5.20 7.49 4.34
CA GLN A 32 5.61 7.29 5.72
C GLN A 32 6.96 7.95 6.04
N GLN A 33 7.66 8.46 5.04
CA GLN A 33 8.98 9.07 5.18
C GLN A 33 8.94 10.60 5.12
N THR A 34 7.76 11.20 4.95
CA THR A 34 7.62 12.65 4.76
C THR A 34 8.04 13.46 5.99
N THR A 35 7.96 12.89 7.19
CA THR A 35 8.38 13.59 8.40
C THR A 35 9.89 13.80 8.49
N LEU A 36 10.66 13.16 7.61
CA LEU A 36 12.10 13.42 7.50
C LEU A 36 12.40 14.78 6.85
N PHE A 37 11.41 15.42 6.27
CA PHE A 37 11.56 16.67 5.54
C PHE A 37 10.83 17.80 6.29
N PRO A 38 11.44 18.99 6.39
CA PRO A 38 10.84 20.10 7.14
C PRO A 38 9.58 20.68 6.46
N GLU A 39 9.35 20.36 5.18
CA GLU A 39 8.19 20.85 4.43
C GLU A 39 6.93 20.01 4.65
N ALA A 40 6.99 18.98 5.47
CA ALA A 40 5.84 18.12 5.71
C ALA A 40 4.66 18.91 6.30
N ARG A 41 3.48 18.75 5.70
CA ARG A 41 2.27 19.47 6.12
C ARG A 41 1.56 18.82 7.29
N TYR A 42 1.79 17.53 7.50
CA TYR A 42 1.12 16.72 8.52
C TYR A 42 2.15 16.02 9.36
N ASP A 43 1.81 15.77 10.62
CA ASP A 43 2.68 15.01 11.53
C ASP A 43 2.83 13.56 11.12
N GLY A 44 1.85 13.04 10.38
CA GLY A 44 1.87 11.72 9.80
C GLY A 44 0.62 11.45 9.00
N VAL A 45 0.65 10.41 8.19
CA VAL A 45 -0.50 10.00 7.39
C VAL A 45 -0.68 8.49 7.52
N PHE A 46 -1.90 8.03 7.32
CA PHE A 46 -2.19 6.60 7.22
C PHE A 46 -2.31 6.23 5.75
N GLY A 47 -1.66 5.14 5.38
CA GLY A 47 -1.73 4.62 4.02
C GLY A 47 -2.42 3.26 3.98
N MET A 48 -3.06 2.97 2.86
CA MET A 48 -3.58 1.64 2.58
C MET A 48 -3.11 1.23 1.19
N TRP A 49 -2.54 0.05 1.11
CA TRP A 49 -2.20 -0.60 -0.16
C TRP A 49 -2.96 -1.91 -0.24
N TYR A 50 -3.45 -2.25 -1.41
CA TYR A 50 -4.07 -3.54 -1.61
C TYR A 50 -3.69 -4.10 -2.98
N GLY A 51 -3.55 -5.41 -3.04
CA GLY A 51 -3.18 -6.10 -4.27
C GLY A 51 -3.49 -7.59 -4.16
N LYS A 52 -3.49 -8.25 -5.29
CA LYS A 52 -3.65 -9.70 -5.37
C LYS A 52 -2.28 -10.39 -5.17
N GLY A 53 -2.27 -11.70 -4.94
CA GLY A 53 -1.06 -12.48 -4.69
C GLY A 53 0.13 -12.17 -5.60
N PRO A 54 -0.01 -12.21 -6.94
CA PRO A 54 1.10 -11.87 -7.82
C PRO A 54 1.62 -10.45 -7.63
N GLY A 55 0.75 -9.48 -7.32
CA GLY A 55 1.14 -8.11 -7.01
C GLY A 55 1.89 -8.01 -5.69
N VAL A 56 1.49 -8.79 -4.69
CA VAL A 56 2.21 -8.88 -3.41
C VAL A 56 3.62 -9.40 -3.64
N ASP A 57 3.76 -10.48 -4.41
CA ASP A 57 5.07 -11.07 -4.71
C ASP A 57 5.99 -10.08 -5.43
N ARG A 58 5.45 -9.33 -6.40
CA ARG A 58 6.19 -8.30 -7.11
C ARG A 58 6.67 -7.18 -6.20
N SER A 59 5.92 -6.90 -5.15
CA SER A 59 6.21 -5.82 -4.21
C SER A 59 7.06 -6.26 -3.03
N MET A 60 7.57 -7.50 -3.03
CA MET A 60 8.32 -8.07 -1.92
C MET A 60 9.49 -7.20 -1.47
N ASP A 61 10.26 -6.68 -2.41
CA ASP A 61 11.42 -5.85 -2.09
C ASP A 61 10.99 -4.56 -1.37
N VAL A 62 9.93 -3.91 -1.85
CA VAL A 62 9.40 -2.70 -1.22
C VAL A 62 8.92 -3.00 0.19
N PHE A 63 8.21 -4.10 0.40
CA PHE A 63 7.73 -4.48 1.73
C PHE A 63 8.87 -4.79 2.69
N LYS A 64 9.93 -5.42 2.22
CA LYS A 64 11.12 -5.66 3.03
C LYS A 64 11.75 -4.35 3.49
N HIS A 65 11.88 -3.40 2.60
CA HIS A 65 12.42 -2.09 2.93
C HIS A 65 11.49 -1.32 3.87
N ALA A 66 10.19 -1.38 3.61
CA ALA A 66 9.19 -0.75 4.47
C ALA A 66 9.24 -1.31 5.89
N ASN A 67 9.38 -2.62 6.04
CA ASN A 67 9.53 -3.26 7.34
C ASN A 67 10.81 -2.84 8.05
N ALA A 68 11.90 -2.69 7.29
CA ALA A 68 13.18 -2.29 7.87
C ALA A 68 13.19 -0.84 8.34
N PHE A 69 12.59 0.07 7.58
CA PHE A 69 12.59 1.49 7.91
C PHE A 69 11.38 1.93 8.72
N GLY A 70 10.33 1.13 8.72
CA GLY A 70 9.12 1.42 9.48
C GLY A 70 8.28 2.55 8.93
N THR A 71 7.32 2.98 9.71
CA THR A 71 6.41 4.06 9.38
C THR A 71 6.76 5.32 10.19
N SER A 72 6.09 6.43 9.89
CA SER A 72 6.25 7.63 10.70
C SER A 72 5.61 7.41 12.09
N ARG A 73 6.07 8.18 13.07
CA ARG A 73 5.61 8.08 14.45
C ARG A 73 4.09 8.24 14.59
N HIS A 74 3.50 9.10 13.76
CA HIS A 74 2.07 9.43 13.80
C HIS A 74 1.33 8.94 12.56
N GLY A 75 1.86 7.92 11.91
CA GLY A 75 1.25 7.33 10.73
C GLY A 75 1.18 5.82 10.84
N GLY A 76 0.91 5.19 9.73
CA GLY A 76 0.85 3.73 9.64
C GLY A 76 0.40 3.29 8.27
N VAL A 77 0.60 2.03 7.97
CA VAL A 77 0.20 1.44 6.70
C VAL A 77 -0.56 0.15 6.93
N LEU A 78 -1.67 0.02 6.24
CA LEU A 78 -2.41 -1.23 6.15
C LEU A 78 -2.16 -1.83 4.77
N ALA A 79 -1.51 -2.97 4.71
CA ALA A 79 -1.32 -3.72 3.47
C ALA A 79 -2.32 -4.86 3.43
N VAL A 80 -3.15 -4.87 2.40
CA VAL A 80 -4.18 -5.89 2.23
C VAL A 80 -3.79 -6.78 1.06
N ALA A 81 -3.40 -8.01 1.36
CA ALA A 81 -3.08 -9.01 0.35
C ALA A 81 -4.34 -9.80 0.03
N GLY A 82 -4.88 -9.58 -1.16
CA GLY A 82 -5.99 -10.37 -1.68
C GLY A 82 -5.47 -11.65 -2.31
N ASP A 83 -6.35 -12.60 -2.47
CA ASP A 83 -5.99 -13.85 -3.13
C ASP A 83 -7.06 -14.24 -4.14
N ASP A 84 -6.66 -15.03 -5.11
CA ASP A 84 -7.54 -15.60 -6.12
C ASP A 84 -7.75 -17.08 -5.78
N HIS A 85 -8.65 -17.33 -4.86
CA HIS A 85 -8.90 -18.67 -4.33
C HIS A 85 -9.34 -19.68 -5.41
N ALA A 86 -9.91 -19.20 -6.51
CA ALA A 86 -10.33 -20.03 -7.62
C ALA A 86 -9.29 -20.12 -8.73
N CYS A 87 -8.15 -19.48 -8.57
CA CYS A 87 -7.06 -19.40 -9.56
C CYS A 87 -7.52 -18.95 -10.95
N LYS A 88 -8.49 -18.05 -11.01
CA LYS A 88 -9.02 -17.57 -12.29
C LYS A 88 -8.02 -16.73 -13.08
N SER A 89 -7.15 -16.03 -12.39
CA SER A 89 -6.16 -15.17 -13.02
C SER A 89 -4.77 -15.28 -12.38
N SER A 90 -4.56 -16.28 -11.54
CA SER A 90 -3.25 -16.65 -11.02
C SER A 90 -3.13 -18.16 -10.94
N THR A 91 -1.92 -18.67 -10.95
CA THR A 91 -1.66 -20.11 -11.01
C THR A 91 -1.47 -20.75 -9.63
N LEU A 92 -1.15 -19.94 -8.63
CA LEU A 92 -0.89 -20.44 -7.29
C LEU A 92 -1.77 -19.72 -6.28
N PRO A 93 -2.75 -20.43 -5.67
CA PRO A 93 -3.46 -19.86 -4.53
C PRO A 93 -2.52 -19.75 -3.33
N HIS A 94 -2.75 -18.75 -2.49
CA HIS A 94 -2.00 -18.52 -1.25
C HIS A 94 -0.49 -18.34 -1.44
N GLN A 95 -0.05 -17.88 -2.63
CA GLN A 95 1.37 -17.74 -2.91
C GLN A 95 2.05 -16.64 -2.12
N SER A 96 1.30 -15.68 -1.60
CA SER A 96 1.84 -14.50 -0.94
C SER A 96 1.79 -14.54 0.58
N GLU A 97 1.31 -15.62 1.18
CA GLU A 97 1.09 -15.69 2.62
C GLU A 97 2.35 -15.43 3.45
N HIS A 98 3.49 -15.80 2.94
CA HIS A 98 4.76 -15.67 3.66
C HIS A 98 5.58 -14.44 3.25
N MET A 99 5.00 -13.51 2.50
CA MET A 99 5.70 -12.29 2.07
C MET A 99 5.77 -11.22 3.17
N PHE A 100 4.91 -11.33 4.14
CA PHE A 100 4.86 -10.42 5.26
C PHE A 100 5.48 -11.08 6.51
#